data_fd75442cc7eefb1f549fe0f984964f6c
#
_entry.id   fd75442cc7eefb1f549fe0f984964f6c
#
_cell.length_a   1.000
_cell.length_b   1.000
_cell.length_c   1.000
_cell.angle_alpha   90.00
_cell.angle_beta   90.00
_cell.angle_gamma   90.00
#
_symmetry.space_group_name_H-M   'P 1'
#
loop_
_entity.id
_entity.type
_entity.pdbx_description
1 polymer ?
#
loop_
_entity_poly.entity_id
_entity_poly.type
_entity_poly.pdbx_seq_one_letter_code
_entity_poly.pdbx_strand_id
1 'polypeptide(L)'
;NIEDFIELIEENSQEMKIQKLIKEDLSFMADYLAEPYEEYICFSNYPIGDKIADFVVLTSRSKMKVCIVEVKGADFKTVKANHYQGLNVHMNDAITQLKNHMEYINRNYSSFRTQIHEDKDKAINEEYSGNYLVGPRKNLLVDPQKDIDVKYIAIGGVEREDKSIEESHEIVKCKPADNLEIASWNSFVRKLDEYHGHHPVQ
;
A
#
# COMPACT_ATOMS: atom_id res chain seq x y z
N ASN A 1 5.26 4.98 16.21
CA ASN A 1 4.01 5.16 16.94
C ASN A 1 2.98 5.79 16.00
N ILE A 2 1.70 5.38 16.11
CA ILE A 2 0.61 5.92 15.27
C ILE A 2 0.40 7.43 15.48
N GLU A 3 0.65 7.93 16.68
CA GLU A 3 0.58 9.37 17.01
C GLU A 3 1.58 10.18 16.18
N ASP A 4 2.81 9.71 16.02
CA ASP A 4 3.82 10.35 15.16
C ASP A 4 3.34 10.42 13.69
N PHE A 5 2.60 9.41 13.28
CA PHE A 5 2.04 9.34 11.93
C PHE A 5 0.88 10.34 11.77
N ILE A 6 -0.01 10.43 12.75
CA ILE A 6 -1.12 11.40 12.78
C ILE A 6 -0.56 12.83 12.73
N GLU A 7 0.46 13.12 13.53
CA GLU A 7 1.12 14.45 13.56
C GLU A 7 1.67 14.81 12.17
N LEU A 8 2.35 13.88 11.48
CA LEU A 8 2.84 14.14 10.13
C LEU A 8 1.71 14.45 9.11
N ILE A 9 0.55 13.81 9.25
CA ILE A 9 -0.61 14.07 8.39
C ILE A 9 -1.22 15.43 8.68
N GLU A 10 -1.38 15.79 9.96
CA GLU A 10 -1.90 17.09 10.40
C GLU A 10 -1.00 18.25 10.00
N GLU A 11 0.33 18.03 10.02
CA GLU A 11 1.32 19.00 9.55
C GLU A 11 1.39 19.12 8.01
N ASN A 12 0.57 18.39 7.26
CA ASN A 12 0.61 18.33 5.80
C ASN A 12 2.01 17.99 5.27
N SER A 13 2.59 16.93 5.79
CA SER A 13 3.97 16.54 5.49
C SER A 13 4.16 16.06 4.06
N GLN A 14 5.34 16.38 3.50
CA GLN A 14 5.75 15.93 2.18
C GLN A 14 6.00 14.42 2.14
N GLU A 15 5.91 13.85 0.94
CA GLU A 15 6.08 12.43 0.66
C GLU A 15 7.29 11.79 1.34
N MET A 16 8.46 12.44 1.28
CA MET A 16 9.71 11.88 1.85
C MET A 16 9.64 11.65 3.35
N LYS A 17 8.96 12.51 4.12
CA LYS A 17 8.83 12.35 5.57
C LYS A 17 7.94 11.15 5.91
N ILE A 18 6.82 11.03 5.20
CA ILE A 18 5.87 9.93 5.38
C ILE A 18 6.51 8.60 4.98
N GLN A 19 7.14 8.55 3.81
CA GLN A 19 7.85 7.34 3.36
C GLN A 19 8.95 6.92 4.35
N LYS A 20 9.69 7.88 4.91
CA LYS A 20 10.75 7.60 5.90
C LYS A 20 10.16 6.92 7.14
N LEU A 21 9.08 7.48 7.70
CA LEU A 21 8.42 6.92 8.88
C LEU A 21 7.93 5.48 8.63
N ILE A 22 7.27 5.23 7.48
CA ILE A 22 6.78 3.90 7.13
C ILE A 22 7.96 2.93 6.89
N LYS A 23 9.08 3.40 6.32
CA LYS A 23 10.29 2.56 6.12
C LYS A 23 11.01 2.22 7.41
N GLU A 24 10.88 3.06 8.45
CA GLU A 24 11.38 2.78 9.79
C GLU A 24 10.51 1.76 10.54
N ASP A 25 9.20 1.75 10.25
CA ASP A 25 8.25 0.78 10.80
C ASP A 25 7.26 0.29 9.72
N LEU A 26 7.62 -0.79 9.05
CA LEU A 26 6.82 -1.38 7.98
C LEU A 26 5.50 -1.99 8.46
N SER A 27 5.30 -2.14 9.78
CA SER A 27 4.05 -2.65 10.33
C SER A 27 2.86 -1.75 9.97
N PHE A 28 3.04 -0.43 9.88
CA PHE A 28 1.98 0.47 9.43
C PHE A 28 1.36 0.06 8.09
N MET A 29 2.22 -0.25 7.12
CA MET A 29 1.73 -0.65 5.79
C MET A 29 1.15 -2.06 5.81
N ALA A 30 1.75 -2.97 6.58
CA ALA A 30 1.28 -4.34 6.72
C ALA A 30 -0.10 -4.39 7.41
N ASP A 31 -0.27 -3.69 8.53
CA ASP A 31 -1.52 -3.65 9.30
C ASP A 31 -2.67 -2.96 8.52
N TYR A 32 -2.32 -2.01 7.65
CA TYR A 32 -3.29 -1.41 6.74
C TYR A 32 -3.84 -2.40 5.70
N LEU A 33 -3.02 -3.36 5.23
CA LEU A 33 -3.34 -4.21 4.07
C LEU A 33 -3.65 -5.67 4.40
N ALA A 34 -3.11 -6.19 5.50
CA ALA A 34 -3.42 -7.53 5.99
C ALA A 34 -4.69 -7.52 6.84
N GLU A 35 -5.42 -8.64 6.80
CA GLU A 35 -6.51 -8.84 7.76
C GLU A 35 -5.94 -9.15 9.14
N PRO A 36 -6.68 -8.86 10.23
CA PRO A 36 -6.25 -9.20 11.58
C PRO A 36 -5.84 -10.67 11.70
N TYR A 37 -4.67 -10.91 12.31
CA TYR A 37 -4.08 -12.24 12.48
C TYR A 37 -3.62 -12.95 11.21
N GLU A 38 -3.65 -12.31 10.05
CA GLU A 38 -3.01 -12.85 8.87
C GLU A 38 -1.49 -12.68 8.92
N GLU A 39 -0.79 -13.66 8.36
CA GLU A 39 0.64 -13.55 8.11
C GLU A 39 0.88 -12.56 6.96
N TYR A 40 1.97 -11.82 7.05
CA TYR A 40 2.36 -10.89 6.00
C TYR A 40 3.87 -10.80 5.82
N ILE A 41 4.28 -10.30 4.67
CA ILE A 41 5.62 -9.80 4.43
C ILE A 41 5.45 -8.43 3.78
N CYS A 42 6.06 -7.40 4.35
CA CYS A 42 6.09 -6.06 3.79
C CYS A 42 7.50 -5.72 3.34
N PHE A 43 7.65 -5.34 2.08
CA PHE A 43 8.89 -4.84 1.50
C PHE A 43 8.78 -3.35 1.24
N SER A 44 9.87 -2.60 1.40
CA SER A 44 9.97 -1.24 0.87
C SER A 44 10.97 -1.15 -0.29
N ASN A 45 10.74 -0.22 -1.22
CA ASN A 45 11.55 -0.06 -2.43
C ASN A 45 11.70 -1.38 -3.22
N TYR A 46 10.57 -2.05 -3.47
CA TYR A 46 10.59 -3.37 -4.12
C TYR A 46 10.75 -3.25 -5.65
N PRO A 47 11.72 -3.95 -6.25
CA PRO A 47 11.95 -3.89 -7.70
C PRO A 47 10.87 -4.67 -8.47
N ILE A 48 10.27 -4.01 -9.46
CA ILE A 48 9.33 -4.61 -10.43
C ILE A 48 9.82 -4.26 -11.83
N GLY A 49 10.56 -5.17 -12.45
CA GLY A 49 11.25 -4.92 -13.71
C GLY A 49 12.34 -3.86 -13.56
N ASP A 50 12.24 -2.81 -14.36
CA ASP A 50 13.14 -1.65 -14.35
C ASP A 50 12.68 -0.52 -13.41
N LYS A 51 11.57 -0.73 -12.69
CA LYS A 51 10.96 0.24 -11.78
C LYS A 51 10.97 -0.27 -10.35
N ILE A 52 10.69 0.65 -9.42
CA ILE A 52 10.66 0.36 -7.98
C ILE A 52 9.29 0.79 -7.46
N ALA A 53 8.59 -0.10 -6.79
CA ALA A 53 7.39 0.22 -6.03
C ALA A 53 7.78 0.69 -4.62
N ASP A 54 7.06 1.68 -4.08
CA ASP A 54 7.34 2.20 -2.73
C ASP A 54 7.22 1.10 -1.68
N PHE A 55 6.11 0.34 -1.73
CA PHE A 55 5.91 -0.81 -0.85
C PHE A 55 5.22 -1.96 -1.60
N VAL A 56 5.54 -3.19 -1.18
CA VAL A 56 4.83 -4.41 -1.59
C VAL A 56 4.50 -5.23 -0.36
N VAL A 57 3.22 -5.57 -0.18
CA VAL A 57 2.76 -6.41 0.93
C VAL A 57 2.22 -7.72 0.41
N LEU A 58 2.79 -8.81 0.89
CA LEU A 58 2.32 -10.17 0.65
C LEU A 58 1.49 -10.61 1.85
N THR A 59 0.30 -11.17 1.61
CA THR A 59 -0.57 -11.66 2.67
C THR A 59 -1.52 -12.74 2.14
N SER A 60 -2.49 -13.12 2.95
CA SER A 60 -3.49 -14.14 2.70
C SER A 60 -2.98 -15.57 2.97
N ARG A 61 -3.82 -16.55 2.72
CA ARG A 61 -3.54 -17.98 2.90
C ARG A 61 -3.82 -18.72 1.60
N SER A 62 -3.10 -19.79 1.35
CA SER A 62 -3.29 -20.62 0.16
C SER A 62 -3.03 -19.89 -1.17
N LYS A 63 -3.82 -18.91 -1.57
CA LYS A 63 -3.58 -18.03 -2.71
C LYS A 63 -2.97 -16.71 -2.23
N MET A 64 -1.75 -16.41 -2.67
CA MET A 64 -1.05 -15.20 -2.25
C MET A 64 -1.72 -13.94 -2.80
N LYS A 65 -2.00 -12.98 -1.94
CA LYS A 65 -2.39 -11.61 -2.28
C LYS A 65 -1.14 -10.74 -2.27
N VAL A 66 -0.90 -10.03 -3.35
CA VAL A 66 0.23 -9.12 -3.56
C VAL A 66 -0.33 -7.71 -3.69
N CYS A 67 -0.10 -6.86 -2.69
CA CYS A 67 -0.51 -5.46 -2.72
C CYS A 67 0.69 -4.60 -3.10
N ILE A 68 0.60 -3.90 -4.25
CA ILE A 68 1.62 -2.98 -4.75
C ILE A 68 1.15 -1.57 -4.43
N VAL A 69 1.96 -0.82 -3.70
CA VAL A 69 1.59 0.48 -3.15
C VAL A 69 2.53 1.58 -3.64
N GLU A 70 1.94 2.66 -4.11
CA GLU A 70 2.59 3.94 -4.37
C GLU A 70 2.03 4.99 -3.43
N VAL A 71 2.89 5.73 -2.76
CA VAL A 71 2.50 6.75 -1.80
C VAL A 71 2.87 8.16 -2.29
N LYS A 72 2.10 9.14 -1.85
CA LYS A 72 2.35 10.58 -2.08
C LYS A 72 2.22 11.34 -0.76
N GLY A 73 2.66 12.60 -0.73
CA GLY A 73 2.58 13.43 0.48
C GLY A 73 1.17 13.67 1.01
N ALA A 74 1.08 14.29 2.17
CA ALA A 74 -0.16 14.78 2.79
C ALA A 74 -0.39 16.29 2.52
N ASP A 75 0.51 16.95 1.82
CA ASP A 75 0.54 18.39 1.57
C ASP A 75 -0.42 18.86 0.47
N PHE A 76 -1.39 18.02 0.10
CA PHE A 76 -2.43 18.36 -0.88
C PHE A 76 -3.75 17.65 -0.55
N LYS A 77 -4.84 18.13 -1.15
CA LYS A 77 -6.14 17.43 -1.08
C LYS A 77 -6.20 16.32 -2.13
N THR A 78 -6.66 15.13 -1.74
CA THR A 78 -6.75 13.96 -2.63
C THR A 78 -7.59 14.24 -3.87
N VAL A 79 -8.71 14.96 -3.70
CA VAL A 79 -9.61 15.39 -4.76
C VAL A 79 -9.50 16.91 -4.98
N LYS A 80 -9.54 17.37 -6.21
CA LYS A 80 -9.49 18.80 -6.56
C LYS A 80 -10.71 19.58 -6.03
N ALA A 81 -10.48 20.84 -5.66
CA ALA A 81 -11.52 21.70 -5.06
C ALA A 81 -12.47 22.38 -6.07
N ASN A 82 -12.22 22.26 -7.36
CA ASN A 82 -12.93 22.98 -8.41
C ASN A 82 -14.15 22.19 -8.97
N HIS A 83 -15.02 22.87 -9.72
CA HIS A 83 -16.25 22.31 -10.29
C HIS A 83 -16.09 21.09 -11.20
N TYR A 84 -14.88 20.87 -11.73
CA TYR A 84 -14.51 19.67 -12.49
C TYR A 84 -13.81 18.72 -11.53
N GLN A 85 -14.57 18.08 -10.67
CA GLN A 85 -14.09 17.13 -9.69
C GLN A 85 -13.17 16.11 -10.37
N GLY A 86 -12.12 15.75 -9.70
CA GLY A 86 -11.12 14.79 -10.18
C GLY A 86 -9.97 14.72 -9.21
N LEU A 87 -9.13 13.73 -9.38
CA LEU A 87 -7.98 13.52 -8.51
C LEU A 87 -6.94 14.64 -8.68
N ASN A 88 -6.22 14.91 -7.60
CA ASN A 88 -5.06 15.77 -7.62
C ASN A 88 -4.00 15.22 -8.59
N VAL A 89 -3.14 16.10 -9.12
CA VAL A 89 -2.07 15.72 -10.08
C VAL A 89 -1.14 14.67 -9.45
N HIS A 90 -0.74 14.82 -8.19
CA HIS A 90 0.11 13.87 -7.48
C HIS A 90 -0.51 12.48 -7.34
N MET A 91 -1.85 12.40 -7.15
CA MET A 91 -2.55 11.12 -7.16
C MET A 91 -2.58 10.49 -8.56
N ASN A 92 -2.75 11.31 -9.60
CA ASN A 92 -2.67 10.82 -10.98
C ASN A 92 -1.26 10.30 -11.32
N ASP A 93 -0.20 10.91 -10.75
CA ASP A 93 1.18 10.44 -10.90
C ASP A 93 1.35 9.06 -10.24
N ALA A 94 0.86 8.86 -9.01
CA ALA A 94 0.87 7.55 -8.33
C ALA A 94 0.12 6.49 -9.14
N ILE A 95 -1.06 6.83 -9.65
CA ILE A 95 -1.86 5.92 -10.51
C ILE A 95 -1.09 5.58 -11.80
N THR A 96 -0.37 6.53 -12.37
CA THR A 96 0.45 6.29 -13.57
C THR A 96 1.61 5.35 -13.27
N GLN A 97 2.26 5.49 -12.11
CA GLN A 97 3.29 4.56 -11.64
C GLN A 97 2.71 3.14 -11.46
N LEU A 98 1.55 3.02 -10.80
CA LEU A 98 0.86 1.72 -10.64
C LEU A 98 0.45 1.09 -11.97
N LYS A 99 -0.02 1.87 -12.94
CA LYS A 99 -0.32 1.37 -14.30
C LYS A 99 0.92 0.81 -14.99
N ASN A 100 2.07 1.45 -14.83
CA ASN A 100 3.33 0.93 -15.37
C ASN A 100 3.71 -0.42 -14.72
N HIS A 101 3.54 -0.57 -13.41
CA HIS A 101 3.74 -1.84 -12.73
C HIS A 101 2.75 -2.89 -13.21
N MET A 102 1.48 -2.52 -13.35
CA MET A 102 0.43 -3.40 -13.87
C MET A 102 0.75 -3.91 -15.28
N GLU A 103 1.18 -3.03 -16.18
CA GLU A 103 1.56 -3.42 -17.54
C GLU A 103 2.76 -4.37 -17.55
N TYR A 104 3.78 -4.09 -16.75
CA TYR A 104 4.94 -4.97 -16.63
C TYR A 104 4.53 -6.35 -16.12
N ILE A 105 3.77 -6.42 -15.03
CA ILE A 105 3.32 -7.67 -14.44
C ILE A 105 2.45 -8.48 -15.40
N ASN A 106 1.52 -7.82 -16.09
CA ASN A 106 0.66 -8.50 -17.07
C ASN A 106 1.46 -9.11 -18.23
N ARG A 107 2.50 -8.42 -18.71
CA ARG A 107 3.37 -8.92 -19.77
C ARG A 107 4.33 -10.02 -19.30
N ASN A 108 4.71 -10.02 -18.04
CA ASN A 108 5.74 -10.88 -17.45
C ASN A 108 5.21 -11.70 -16.26
N TYR A 109 3.92 -12.03 -16.25
CA TYR A 109 3.23 -12.61 -15.10
C TYR A 109 3.95 -13.83 -14.50
N SER A 110 4.35 -14.78 -15.34
CA SER A 110 5.03 -16.00 -14.87
C SER A 110 6.35 -15.70 -14.17
N SER A 111 7.17 -14.80 -14.75
CA SER A 111 8.45 -14.39 -14.15
C SER A 111 8.25 -13.62 -12.85
N PHE A 112 7.28 -12.70 -12.82
CA PHE A 112 6.96 -11.95 -11.62
C PHE A 112 6.44 -12.85 -10.50
N ARG A 113 5.54 -13.80 -10.83
CA ARG A 113 5.04 -14.78 -9.87
C ARG A 113 6.18 -15.61 -9.28
N THR A 114 7.12 -16.08 -10.09
CA THR A 114 8.29 -16.81 -9.61
C THR A 114 9.13 -15.94 -8.69
N GLN A 115 9.49 -14.73 -9.11
CA GLN A 115 10.27 -13.79 -8.32
C GLN A 115 9.64 -13.53 -6.95
N ILE A 116 8.34 -13.24 -6.89
CA ILE A 116 7.68 -12.87 -5.64
C ILE A 116 7.62 -14.04 -4.64
N HIS A 117 7.50 -15.30 -5.14
CA HIS A 117 7.60 -16.47 -4.29
C HIS A 117 9.02 -16.71 -3.77
N GLU A 118 10.04 -16.54 -4.61
CA GLU A 118 11.44 -16.64 -4.19
C GLU A 118 11.81 -15.58 -3.15
N ASP A 119 11.37 -14.34 -3.36
CA ASP A 119 11.65 -13.25 -2.43
C ASP A 119 10.88 -13.40 -1.11
N LYS A 120 9.66 -13.97 -1.15
CA LYS A 120 8.94 -14.44 0.05
C LYS A 120 9.77 -15.46 0.84
N ASP A 121 10.33 -16.47 0.17
CA ASP A 121 11.11 -17.51 0.83
C ASP A 121 12.42 -16.94 1.39
N LYS A 122 13.11 -16.06 0.65
CA LYS A 122 14.29 -15.34 1.15
C LYS A 122 13.98 -14.50 2.38
N ALA A 123 12.84 -13.80 2.40
CA ALA A 123 12.46 -12.98 3.55
C ALA A 123 12.18 -13.84 4.79
N ILE A 124 11.47 -14.96 4.64
CA ILE A 124 11.20 -15.91 5.74
C ILE A 124 12.51 -16.50 6.28
N ASN A 125 13.48 -16.80 5.41
CA ASN A 125 14.77 -17.37 5.78
C ASN A 125 15.81 -16.31 6.21
N GLU A 126 15.44 -15.03 6.27
CA GLU A 126 16.33 -13.90 6.62
C GLU A 126 17.50 -13.70 5.60
N GLU A 127 17.24 -14.09 4.34
CA GLU A 127 18.21 -14.00 3.22
C GLU A 127 17.92 -12.82 2.27
N TYR A 128 16.82 -12.10 2.44
CA TYR A 128 16.48 -10.95 1.61
C TYR A 128 17.31 -9.73 1.97
N SER A 129 17.97 -9.13 0.98
CA SER A 129 18.93 -8.04 1.21
C SER A 129 18.33 -6.64 1.32
N GLY A 130 17.03 -6.47 1.06
CA GLY A 130 16.34 -5.18 1.15
C GLY A 130 15.76 -4.88 2.53
N ASN A 131 15.05 -3.75 2.64
CA ASN A 131 14.29 -3.44 3.85
C ASN A 131 12.93 -4.16 3.81
N TYR A 132 12.67 -5.00 4.80
CA TYR A 132 11.46 -5.80 4.89
C TYR A 132 11.07 -6.12 6.33
N LEU A 133 9.81 -6.52 6.51
CA LEU A 133 9.25 -7.01 7.76
C LEU A 133 8.48 -8.30 7.49
N VAL A 134 8.70 -9.32 8.30
CA VAL A 134 7.92 -10.57 8.30
C VAL A 134 7.17 -10.68 9.61
N GLY A 135 5.87 -10.86 9.55
CA GLY A 135 5.05 -10.95 10.75
C GLY A 135 3.73 -11.68 10.52
N PRO A 136 2.96 -11.86 11.60
CA PRO A 136 3.35 -11.81 13.01
C PRO A 136 4.12 -13.06 13.49
N ARG A 137 3.98 -14.23 12.80
CA ARG A 137 4.58 -15.53 13.23
C ARG A 137 5.68 -16.01 12.28
N LYS A 138 6.06 -15.19 11.31
CA LYS A 138 7.05 -15.51 10.26
C LYS A 138 6.69 -16.77 9.44
N ASN A 139 5.41 -16.98 9.16
CA ASN A 139 4.92 -18.20 8.54
C ASN A 139 3.83 -17.93 7.49
N LEU A 140 4.15 -17.17 6.45
CA LEU A 140 3.25 -16.93 5.33
C LEU A 140 3.13 -18.19 4.45
N LEU A 141 2.10 -19.00 4.71
CA LEU A 141 1.81 -20.25 3.99
C LEU A 141 0.90 -19.99 2.79
N VAL A 142 1.50 -19.92 1.62
CA VAL A 142 0.83 -19.79 0.34
C VAL A 142 1.29 -20.90 -0.62
N ASP A 143 0.38 -21.35 -1.49
CA ASP A 143 0.66 -22.40 -2.44
C ASP A 143 1.36 -21.80 -3.69
N PRO A 144 2.64 -22.16 -3.98
CA PRO A 144 3.36 -21.62 -5.12
C PRO A 144 2.81 -22.09 -6.48
N GLN A 145 1.94 -23.09 -6.49
CA GLN A 145 1.29 -23.59 -7.70
C GLN A 145 0.08 -22.77 -8.11
N LYS A 146 -0.50 -22.00 -7.17
CA LYS A 146 -1.65 -21.15 -7.44
C LYS A 146 -1.25 -19.82 -8.06
N ASP A 147 -2.17 -19.24 -8.82
CA ASP A 147 -2.04 -17.85 -9.26
C ASP A 147 -2.02 -16.90 -8.06
N ILE A 148 -1.33 -15.78 -8.24
CA ILE A 148 -1.34 -14.68 -7.29
C ILE A 148 -2.50 -13.72 -7.56
N ASP A 149 -3.00 -13.05 -6.53
CA ASP A 149 -3.99 -11.97 -6.64
C ASP A 149 -3.29 -10.64 -6.45
N VAL A 150 -3.17 -9.84 -7.51
CA VAL A 150 -2.43 -8.58 -7.47
C VAL A 150 -3.39 -7.41 -7.34
N LYS A 151 -3.19 -6.61 -6.29
CA LYS A 151 -3.87 -5.34 -6.04
C LYS A 151 -2.90 -4.17 -6.11
N TYR A 152 -3.39 -3.04 -6.58
CA TYR A 152 -2.64 -1.80 -6.74
C TYR A 152 -3.29 -0.73 -5.88
N ILE A 153 -2.50 0.01 -5.10
CA ILE A 153 -3.03 0.95 -4.13
C ILE A 153 -2.24 2.26 -4.19
N ALA A 154 -2.92 3.35 -4.51
CA ALA A 154 -2.39 4.69 -4.43
C ALA A 154 -2.83 5.34 -3.11
N ILE A 155 -1.89 5.78 -2.29
CA ILE A 155 -2.18 6.46 -1.02
C ILE A 155 -1.57 7.86 -1.07
N GLY A 156 -2.36 8.89 -0.79
CA GLY A 156 -1.83 10.24 -0.74
C GLY A 156 -2.89 11.32 -0.59
N GLY A 157 -2.42 12.50 -0.21
CA GLY A 157 -3.28 13.62 0.08
C GLY A 157 -4.14 13.43 1.33
N VAL A 158 -4.85 14.49 1.69
CA VAL A 158 -5.78 14.51 2.82
C VAL A 158 -7.20 14.82 2.36
N GLU A 159 -8.17 14.31 3.09
CA GLU A 159 -9.59 14.57 2.84
C GLU A 159 -9.95 16.02 3.15
N ARG A 160 -11.06 16.49 2.59
CA ARG A 160 -11.65 17.77 2.93
C ARG A 160 -12.62 17.57 4.09
N GLU A 161 -12.52 18.40 5.12
CA GLU A 161 -13.34 18.29 6.33
C GLU A 161 -14.85 18.33 6.07
N ASP A 162 -15.27 19.06 5.02
CA ASP A 162 -16.67 19.37 4.75
C ASP A 162 -17.35 18.43 3.72
N LYS A 163 -16.62 17.49 3.08
CA LYS A 163 -17.13 16.74 1.92
C LYS A 163 -16.67 15.28 1.82
N SER A 164 -16.47 14.59 2.92
CA SER A 164 -15.91 13.24 2.94
C SER A 164 -16.72 12.21 2.11
N ILE A 165 -18.05 12.31 2.10
CA ILE A 165 -18.93 11.39 1.33
C ILE A 165 -18.84 11.69 -0.17
N GLU A 166 -18.85 12.96 -0.56
CA GLU A 166 -18.71 13.36 -1.97
C GLU A 166 -17.33 13.01 -2.53
N GLU A 167 -16.27 13.19 -1.71
CA GLU A 167 -14.92 12.78 -2.08
C GLU A 167 -14.78 11.27 -2.26
N SER A 168 -15.41 10.47 -1.39
CA SER A 168 -15.42 9.02 -1.51
C SER A 168 -16.08 8.57 -2.82
N HIS A 169 -17.18 9.20 -3.20
CA HIS A 169 -17.85 8.93 -4.47
C HIS A 169 -16.99 9.33 -5.68
N GLU A 170 -16.27 10.45 -5.59
CA GLU A 170 -15.40 10.91 -6.67
C GLU A 170 -14.17 9.99 -6.83
N ILE A 171 -13.57 9.56 -5.74
CA ILE A 171 -12.48 8.57 -5.75
C ILE A 171 -12.93 7.29 -6.46
N VAL A 172 -14.12 6.78 -6.14
CA VAL A 172 -14.67 5.57 -6.78
C VAL A 172 -14.84 5.76 -8.28
N LYS A 173 -15.35 6.92 -8.73
CA LYS A 173 -15.53 7.23 -10.16
C LYS A 173 -14.20 7.34 -10.91
N CYS A 174 -13.16 7.84 -10.25
CA CYS A 174 -11.84 8.01 -10.84
C CYS A 174 -10.99 6.72 -10.86
N LYS A 175 -11.50 5.64 -10.28
CA LYS A 175 -10.80 4.34 -10.19
C LYS A 175 -10.61 3.74 -11.59
N PRO A 176 -9.36 3.57 -12.07
CA PRO A 176 -9.12 3.16 -13.45
C PRO A 176 -9.25 1.65 -13.70
N ALA A 177 -9.29 0.83 -12.66
CA ALA A 177 -9.40 -0.63 -12.73
C ALA A 177 -10.00 -1.18 -11.44
N ASP A 178 -10.64 -2.34 -11.50
CA ASP A 178 -11.29 -2.97 -10.33
C ASP A 178 -10.29 -3.37 -9.24
N ASN A 179 -9.08 -3.72 -9.61
CA ASN A 179 -8.00 -4.10 -8.69
C ASN A 179 -7.06 -2.94 -8.31
N LEU A 180 -7.44 -1.68 -8.62
CA LEU A 180 -6.72 -0.48 -8.19
C LEU A 180 -7.57 0.28 -7.17
N GLU A 181 -7.00 0.55 -6.02
CA GLU A 181 -7.62 1.32 -4.93
C GLU A 181 -6.91 2.67 -4.77
N ILE A 182 -7.67 3.67 -4.34
CA ILE A 182 -7.18 5.02 -4.05
C ILE A 182 -7.59 5.35 -2.63
N ALA A 183 -6.64 5.78 -1.82
CA ALA A 183 -6.86 6.12 -0.42
C ALA A 183 -6.24 7.48 -0.08
N SER A 184 -6.88 8.21 0.84
CA SER A 184 -6.28 9.36 1.52
C SER A 184 -5.49 8.91 2.74
N TRP A 185 -4.60 9.75 3.25
CA TRP A 185 -3.95 9.50 4.53
C TRP A 185 -4.94 9.46 5.71
N ASN A 186 -6.02 10.24 5.66
CA ASN A 186 -7.07 10.16 6.67
C ASN A 186 -7.75 8.78 6.70
N SER A 187 -8.05 8.21 5.53
CA SER A 187 -8.63 6.86 5.46
C SER A 187 -7.65 5.78 5.91
N PHE A 188 -6.35 5.97 5.62
CA PHE A 188 -5.27 5.10 6.10
C PHE A 188 -5.22 5.08 7.63
N VAL A 189 -5.16 6.26 8.27
CA VAL A 189 -5.12 6.38 9.74
C VAL A 189 -6.36 5.77 10.38
N ARG A 190 -7.57 6.07 9.87
CA ARG A 190 -8.80 5.46 10.41
C ARG A 190 -8.76 3.94 10.41
N LYS A 191 -8.27 3.34 9.34
CA LYS A 191 -8.17 1.88 9.24
C LYS A 191 -7.14 1.31 10.23
N LEU A 192 -6.02 2.00 10.45
CA LEU A 192 -5.05 1.61 11.47
C LEU A 192 -5.62 1.71 12.89
N ASP A 193 -6.36 2.77 13.19
CA ASP A 193 -7.03 2.94 14.50
C ASP A 193 -8.05 1.84 14.75
N GLU A 194 -8.84 1.48 13.75
CA GLU A 194 -9.77 0.34 13.83
C GLU A 194 -9.03 -0.97 14.07
N TYR A 195 -7.93 -1.19 13.38
CA TYR A 195 -7.09 -2.39 13.55
C TYR A 195 -6.52 -2.47 14.97
N HIS A 196 -5.90 -1.42 15.48
CA HIS A 196 -5.30 -1.39 16.81
C HIS A 196 -6.33 -1.28 17.94
N GLY A 197 -7.47 -0.62 17.71
CA GLY A 197 -8.58 -0.53 18.68
C GLY A 197 -9.24 -1.88 18.95
N HIS A 198 -9.22 -2.80 18.00
CA HIS A 198 -9.71 -4.18 18.17
C HIS A 198 -8.62 -5.13 18.69
N HIS A 199 -7.36 -4.72 18.68
CA HIS A 199 -6.20 -5.51 19.08
C HIS A 199 -5.25 -4.65 19.93
N PRO A 200 -5.57 -4.40 21.24
CA PRO A 200 -4.64 -3.71 22.11
C PRO A 200 -3.32 -4.50 22.14
N VAL A 201 -2.23 -3.80 21.85
CA VAL A 201 -0.86 -4.33 21.85
C VAL A 201 -0.60 -5.01 23.20
N GLN A 202 -0.34 -6.31 23.19
CA GLN A 202 0.08 -7.08 24.37
C GLN A 202 1.57 -6.86 24.64
#